data_f6dc87e6411f6995d3f23291d5122866
#
_entry.id   f6dc87e6411f6995d3f23291d5122866
#
_cell.length_a   1.000
_cell.length_b   1.000
_cell.length_c   1.000
_cell.angle_alpha   90.00
_cell.angle_beta   90.00
_cell.angle_gamma   90.00
#
_symmetry.space_group_name_H-M   'P 1'
#
loop_
_entity.id
_entity.type
_entity.pdbx_description
1 polymer ?
#
loop_
_entity_poly.entity_id
_entity_poly.type
_entity_poly.pdbx_seq_one_letter_code
_entity_poly.pdbx_strand_id
1 'polypeptide(L)'
;MNEDIALDSKFNPLDTILRTSGIVGFVYVVFGGFALAGGNPIWLIHPAEIAIVFGVTFCGLLSTHQVNFLAYIPKAVLACVIKPEPNREYCQISESGRRYAACGGGLAVMLGIINTMSNLEDPEMIGKKVAAAMSGVVIAVLVSQGLFVYLRHTFAEKR
;
A
#
# COMPACT_ATOMS: atom_id res chain seq x y z
N MET A 1 -12.86 -14.55 37.11
CA MET A 1 -11.50 -15.03 36.87
C MET A 1 -11.23 -15.42 35.43
N ASN A 2 -12.18 -15.27 34.51
CA ASN A 2 -12.02 -15.56 33.06
C ASN A 2 -12.07 -14.34 32.15
N GLU A 3 -12.48 -13.17 32.64
CA GLU A 3 -12.52 -11.93 31.83
C GLU A 3 -11.16 -11.24 31.77
N ASP A 4 -10.35 -11.32 32.82
CA ASP A 4 -9.02 -10.69 32.86
C ASP A 4 -8.02 -11.38 31.93
N ILE A 5 -8.20 -12.69 31.68
CA ILE A 5 -7.36 -13.46 30.75
C ILE A 5 -7.70 -13.12 29.26
N ALA A 6 -8.94 -12.73 28.99
CA ALA A 6 -9.38 -12.37 27.64
C ALA A 6 -8.90 -10.95 27.22
N LEU A 7 -8.71 -10.05 28.17
CA LEU A 7 -8.17 -8.71 27.94
C LEU A 7 -6.66 -8.70 27.71
N ASP A 8 -5.92 -9.59 28.37
CA ASP A 8 -4.46 -9.70 28.26
C ASP A 8 -4.02 -10.31 26.91
N SER A 9 -4.89 -11.09 26.24
CA SER A 9 -4.61 -11.63 24.90
C SER A 9 -4.76 -10.60 23.77
N LYS A 10 -5.43 -9.48 24.00
CA LYS A 10 -5.71 -8.41 23.00
C LYS A 10 -4.58 -7.40 22.85
N PHE A 11 -3.74 -7.22 23.85
CA PHE A 11 -2.68 -6.23 23.83
C PHE A 11 -1.33 -6.85 24.19
N ASN A 12 -0.68 -7.50 23.22
CA ASN A 12 0.70 -7.92 23.38
C ASN A 12 1.60 -6.80 22.81
N PRO A 13 2.27 -5.99 23.67
CA PRO A 13 3.06 -4.85 23.20
C PRO A 13 4.20 -5.27 22.27
N LEU A 14 4.76 -6.46 22.47
CA LEU A 14 5.78 -7.03 21.59
C LEU A 14 5.25 -7.29 20.18
N ASP A 15 4.06 -7.86 20.04
CA ASP A 15 3.44 -8.12 18.74
C ASP A 15 3.16 -6.81 17.99
N THR A 16 2.73 -5.77 18.69
CA THR A 16 2.48 -4.44 18.12
C THR A 16 3.79 -3.80 17.65
N ILE A 17 4.83 -3.82 18.47
CA ILE A 17 6.14 -3.28 18.12
C ILE A 17 6.74 -4.01 16.92
N LEU A 18 6.71 -5.34 16.90
CA LEU A 18 7.24 -6.14 15.78
C LEU A 18 6.48 -5.88 14.47
N ARG A 19 5.16 -5.72 14.54
CA ARG A 19 4.33 -5.40 13.36
C ARG A 19 4.61 -4.02 12.81
N THR A 20 4.60 -3.01 13.67
CA THR A 20 4.86 -1.63 13.27
C THR A 20 6.28 -1.48 12.74
N SER A 21 7.27 -2.09 13.40
CA SER A 21 8.67 -2.07 12.95
C SER A 21 8.85 -2.79 11.60
N GLY A 22 8.07 -3.84 11.33
CA GLY A 22 8.10 -4.55 10.05
C GLY A 22 7.63 -3.67 8.89
N ILE A 23 6.50 -2.96 9.05
CA ILE A 23 5.99 -2.04 8.02
C ILE A 23 6.95 -0.88 7.80
N VAL A 24 7.37 -0.23 8.88
CA VAL A 24 8.31 0.90 8.82
C VAL A 24 9.64 0.46 8.22
N GLY A 25 10.15 -0.71 8.65
CA GLY A 25 11.36 -1.30 8.09
C GLY A 25 11.26 -1.59 6.60
N PHE A 26 10.12 -2.12 6.13
CA PHE A 26 9.88 -2.37 4.71
C PHE A 26 9.97 -1.08 3.87
N VAL A 27 9.31 -0.02 4.32
CA VAL A 27 9.39 1.29 3.67
C VAL A 27 10.81 1.85 3.73
N TYR A 28 11.44 1.78 4.90
CA TYR A 28 12.80 2.29 5.11
C TYR A 28 13.83 1.59 4.22
N VAL A 29 13.75 0.27 4.06
CA VAL A 29 14.66 -0.50 3.20
C VAL A 29 14.52 -0.10 1.74
N VAL A 30 13.31 0.14 1.25
CA VAL A 30 13.08 0.55 -0.15
C VAL A 30 13.64 1.96 -0.40
N PHE A 31 13.26 2.94 0.42
CA PHE A 31 13.73 4.32 0.25
C PHE A 31 15.21 4.48 0.59
N GLY A 32 15.68 3.81 1.65
CA GLY A 32 17.09 3.81 2.06
C GLY A 32 17.99 3.11 1.04
N GLY A 33 17.58 1.96 0.51
CA GLY A 33 18.29 1.27 -0.55
C GLY A 33 18.42 2.12 -1.82
N PHE A 34 17.36 2.82 -2.20
CA PHE A 34 17.38 3.75 -3.33
C PHE A 34 18.35 4.92 -3.09
N ALA A 35 18.35 5.49 -1.88
CA ALA A 35 19.28 6.55 -1.49
C ALA A 35 20.74 6.07 -1.49
N LEU A 36 21.01 4.85 -0.99
CA LEU A 36 22.34 4.24 -1.01
C LEU A 36 22.86 3.98 -2.43
N ALA A 37 21.95 3.72 -3.38
CA ALA A 37 22.28 3.60 -4.80
C ALA A 37 22.56 4.96 -5.49
N GLY A 38 22.55 6.07 -4.72
CA GLY A 38 22.78 7.42 -5.25
C GLY A 38 21.51 8.11 -5.78
N GLY A 39 20.33 7.49 -5.62
CA GLY A 39 19.06 8.10 -6.00
C GLY A 39 18.56 9.10 -4.97
N ASN A 40 17.85 10.13 -5.42
CA ASN A 40 17.16 11.06 -4.52
C ASN A 40 15.75 10.52 -4.22
N PRO A 41 15.42 10.16 -2.96
CA PRO A 41 14.12 9.59 -2.59
C PRO A 41 12.91 10.48 -2.96
N ILE A 42 13.11 11.79 -3.06
CA ILE A 42 12.08 12.73 -3.47
C ILE A 42 11.57 12.44 -4.90
N TRP A 43 12.43 11.89 -5.75
CA TRP A 43 12.06 11.53 -7.12
C TRP A 43 11.15 10.30 -7.21
N LEU A 44 11.02 9.53 -6.13
CA LEU A 44 10.03 8.45 -6.05
C LEU A 44 8.62 8.96 -5.76
N ILE A 45 8.49 10.20 -5.30
CA ILE A 45 7.20 10.78 -4.88
C ILE A 45 6.68 11.68 -6.01
N HIS A 46 6.00 11.08 -6.97
CA HIS A 46 5.32 11.80 -8.03
C HIS A 46 3.81 11.86 -7.76
N PRO A 47 3.22 13.07 -7.65
CA PRO A 47 1.80 13.20 -7.29
C PRO A 47 0.84 12.52 -8.26
N ALA A 48 1.18 12.53 -9.57
CA ALA A 48 0.32 11.92 -10.59
C ALA A 48 0.23 10.41 -10.44
N GLU A 49 1.35 9.72 -10.24
CA GLU A 49 1.42 8.27 -10.07
C GLU A 49 0.77 7.84 -8.76
N ILE A 50 0.96 8.62 -7.69
CA ILE A 50 0.26 8.41 -6.41
C ILE A 50 -1.25 8.49 -6.62
N ALA A 51 -1.73 9.55 -7.30
CA ALA A 51 -3.14 9.74 -7.57
C ALA A 51 -3.73 8.58 -8.40
N ILE A 52 -3.00 8.05 -9.39
CA ILE A 52 -3.45 6.92 -10.19
C ILE A 52 -3.55 5.66 -9.33
N VAL A 53 -2.50 5.28 -8.60
CA VAL A 53 -2.46 4.05 -7.80
C VAL A 53 -3.53 4.07 -6.70
N PHE A 54 -3.61 5.16 -5.93
CA PHE A 54 -4.61 5.29 -4.87
C PHE A 54 -6.02 5.49 -5.42
N GLY A 55 -6.19 6.25 -6.50
CA GLY A 55 -7.48 6.48 -7.15
C GLY A 55 -8.08 5.18 -7.69
N VAL A 56 -7.31 4.39 -8.44
CA VAL A 56 -7.74 3.08 -8.95
C VAL A 56 -8.07 2.13 -7.80
N THR A 57 -7.25 2.11 -6.75
CA THR A 57 -7.47 1.26 -5.59
C THR A 57 -8.75 1.67 -4.86
N PHE A 58 -8.91 2.95 -4.58
CA PHE A 58 -10.07 3.48 -3.86
C PHE A 58 -11.38 3.27 -4.66
N CYS A 59 -11.40 3.67 -5.92
CA CYS A 59 -12.58 3.50 -6.78
C CYS A 59 -12.92 2.02 -7.01
N GLY A 60 -11.91 1.18 -7.20
CA GLY A 60 -12.09 -0.27 -7.34
C GLY A 60 -12.68 -0.91 -6.08
N LEU A 61 -12.20 -0.56 -4.91
CA LEU A 61 -12.73 -1.05 -3.64
C LEU A 61 -14.14 -0.51 -3.37
N LEU A 62 -14.39 0.75 -3.67
CA LEU A 62 -15.71 1.35 -3.51
C LEU A 62 -16.74 0.68 -4.42
N SER A 63 -16.38 0.38 -5.66
CA SER A 63 -17.24 -0.29 -6.63
C SER A 63 -17.58 -1.74 -6.24
N THR A 64 -16.61 -2.47 -5.66
CA THR A 64 -16.79 -3.90 -5.32
C THR A 64 -17.37 -4.14 -3.94
N HIS A 65 -17.00 -3.32 -2.96
CA HIS A 65 -17.35 -3.54 -1.55
C HIS A 65 -18.28 -2.46 -0.96
N GLN A 66 -18.59 -1.43 -1.72
CA GLN A 66 -19.59 -0.39 -1.39
C GLN A 66 -19.44 0.15 0.06
N VAL A 67 -20.54 0.08 0.85
CA VAL A 67 -20.59 0.59 2.22
C VAL A 67 -19.61 -0.12 3.17
N ASN A 68 -19.35 -1.40 2.92
CA ASN A 68 -18.45 -2.21 3.75
C ASN A 68 -16.98 -1.73 3.65
N PHE A 69 -16.60 -1.18 2.49
CA PHE A 69 -15.29 -0.54 2.33
C PHE A 69 -15.17 0.74 3.17
N LEU A 70 -16.22 1.56 3.25
CA LEU A 70 -16.19 2.76 4.10
C LEU A 70 -16.02 2.41 5.58
N ALA A 71 -16.69 1.34 6.04
CA ALA A 71 -16.52 0.84 7.41
C ALA A 71 -15.15 0.19 7.65
N TYR A 72 -14.51 -0.32 6.60
CA TYR A 72 -13.18 -0.92 6.64
C TYR A 72 -12.07 0.14 6.85
N ILE A 73 -12.17 1.35 6.26
CA ILE A 73 -11.11 2.36 6.31
C ILE A 73 -10.65 2.68 7.75
N PRO A 74 -11.53 3.08 8.69
CA PRO A 74 -11.09 3.40 10.05
C PRO A 74 -10.51 2.18 10.76
N LYS A 75 -11.03 0.99 10.48
CA LYS A 75 -10.53 -0.25 11.09
C LYS A 75 -9.17 -0.68 10.51
N ALA A 76 -8.93 -0.41 9.23
CA ALA A 76 -7.63 -0.66 8.60
C ALA A 76 -6.54 0.26 9.18
N VAL A 77 -6.86 1.53 9.41
CA VAL A 77 -5.95 2.47 10.08
C VAL A 77 -5.66 2.01 11.52
N LEU A 78 -6.70 1.63 12.26
CA LEU A 78 -6.55 1.12 13.62
C LEU A 78 -5.75 -0.20 13.67
N ALA A 79 -5.92 -1.06 12.66
CA ALA A 79 -5.21 -2.33 12.52
C ALA A 79 -3.69 -2.18 12.35
N CYS A 80 -3.22 -1.01 11.93
CA CYS A 80 -1.79 -0.72 11.87
C CYS A 80 -1.17 -0.58 13.28
N VAL A 81 -1.98 -0.21 14.28
CA VAL A 81 -1.52 0.03 15.67
C VAL A 81 -2.02 -1.05 16.64
N ILE A 82 -3.29 -1.42 16.53
CA ILE A 82 -3.96 -2.36 17.43
C ILE A 82 -4.40 -3.58 16.64
N LYS A 83 -4.23 -4.78 17.21
CA LYS A 83 -4.70 -6.02 16.57
C LYS A 83 -6.24 -6.06 16.59
N PRO A 84 -6.91 -5.97 15.44
CA PRO A 84 -8.36 -6.06 15.37
C PRO A 84 -8.82 -7.52 15.52
N GLU A 85 -10.11 -7.69 15.74
CA GLU A 85 -10.74 -9.01 15.68
C GLU A 85 -10.68 -9.57 14.24
N PRO A 86 -10.48 -10.88 14.08
CA PRO A 86 -10.50 -11.52 12.77
C PRO A 86 -11.83 -11.26 12.07
N ASN A 87 -11.77 -10.85 10.79
CA ASN A 87 -12.98 -10.62 10.01
C ASN A 87 -12.74 -11.06 8.56
N ARG A 88 -13.48 -12.05 8.10
CA ARG A 88 -13.38 -12.60 6.74
C ARG A 88 -13.64 -11.57 5.66
N GLU A 89 -14.60 -10.68 5.88
CA GLU A 89 -14.94 -9.64 4.93
C GLU A 89 -13.81 -8.63 4.76
N TYR A 90 -13.20 -8.17 5.84
CA TYR A 90 -12.06 -7.27 5.79
C TYR A 90 -10.81 -7.92 5.20
N CYS A 91 -10.64 -9.22 5.39
CA CYS A 91 -9.61 -9.98 4.70
C CYS A 91 -9.82 -10.00 3.18
N GLN A 92 -11.07 -10.16 2.71
CA GLN A 92 -11.43 -10.10 1.28
C GLN A 92 -11.24 -8.70 0.70
N ILE A 93 -11.64 -7.64 1.42
CA ILE A 93 -11.41 -6.24 1.03
C ILE A 93 -9.91 -5.99 0.87
N SER A 94 -9.09 -6.45 1.81
CA SER A 94 -7.63 -6.32 1.75
C SER A 94 -7.03 -7.06 0.54
N GLU A 95 -7.52 -8.25 0.22
CA GLU A 95 -7.06 -9.00 -0.96
C GLU A 95 -7.48 -8.32 -2.28
N SER A 96 -8.69 -7.77 -2.34
CA SER A 96 -9.14 -6.97 -3.48
C SER A 96 -8.30 -5.70 -3.63
N GLY A 97 -8.01 -5.00 -2.53
CA GLY A 97 -7.16 -3.82 -2.49
C GLY A 97 -5.75 -4.10 -3.00
N ARG A 98 -5.17 -5.25 -2.62
CA ARG A 98 -3.88 -5.69 -3.13
C ARG A 98 -3.88 -5.81 -4.66
N ARG A 99 -4.94 -6.38 -5.24
CA ARG A 99 -5.07 -6.55 -6.70
C ARG A 99 -5.25 -5.21 -7.40
N TYR A 100 -6.14 -4.34 -6.88
CA TYR A 100 -6.37 -3.02 -7.46
C TYR A 100 -5.13 -2.11 -7.38
N ALA A 101 -4.38 -2.15 -6.28
CA ALA A 101 -3.14 -1.39 -6.16
C ALA A 101 -2.09 -1.86 -7.18
N ALA A 102 -1.95 -3.17 -7.38
CA ALA A 102 -1.04 -3.71 -8.39
C ALA A 102 -1.47 -3.30 -9.82
N CYS A 103 -2.78 -3.37 -10.14
CA CYS A 103 -3.32 -2.88 -11.41
C CYS A 103 -3.09 -1.38 -11.60
N GLY A 104 -3.29 -0.58 -10.54
CA GLY A 104 -3.04 0.86 -10.55
C GLY A 104 -1.59 1.20 -10.90
N GLY A 105 -0.63 0.43 -10.39
CA GLY A 105 0.78 0.57 -10.76
C GLY A 105 1.04 0.27 -12.24
N GLY A 106 0.45 -0.80 -12.77
CA GLY A 106 0.52 -1.12 -14.19
C GLY A 106 -0.05 -0.01 -15.07
N LEU A 107 -1.20 0.56 -14.69
CA LEU A 107 -1.80 1.69 -15.39
C LEU A 107 -0.92 2.95 -15.31
N ALA A 108 -0.33 3.25 -14.16
CA ALA A 108 0.57 4.39 -14.00
C ALA A 108 1.75 4.31 -14.99
N VAL A 109 2.37 3.13 -15.14
CA VAL A 109 3.46 2.92 -16.10
C VAL A 109 2.98 3.12 -17.53
N MET A 110 1.85 2.52 -17.93
CA MET A 110 1.32 2.64 -19.29
C MET A 110 1.03 4.10 -19.64
N LEU A 111 0.36 4.82 -18.73
CA LEU A 111 0.06 6.24 -18.91
C LEU A 111 1.33 7.10 -18.95
N GLY A 112 2.33 6.79 -18.13
CA GLY A 112 3.64 7.45 -18.14
C GLY A 112 4.38 7.24 -19.45
N ILE A 113 4.35 6.03 -20.03
CA ILE A 113 4.94 5.73 -21.34
C ILE A 113 4.20 6.51 -22.45
N ILE A 114 2.88 6.51 -22.45
CA ILE A 114 2.07 7.27 -23.42
C ILE A 114 2.43 8.77 -23.33
N ASN A 115 2.50 9.32 -22.13
CA ASN A 115 2.89 10.72 -21.91
C ASN A 115 4.32 11.01 -22.37
N THR A 116 5.23 10.05 -22.23
CA THR A 116 6.60 10.18 -22.72
C THR A 116 6.63 10.20 -24.26
N MET A 117 5.88 9.30 -24.90
CA MET A 117 5.80 9.22 -26.36
C MET A 117 5.20 10.47 -27.02
N SER A 118 4.33 11.20 -26.30
CA SER A 118 3.77 12.45 -26.80
C SER A 118 4.72 13.66 -26.72
N ASN A 119 5.94 13.49 -26.16
CA ASN A 119 6.90 14.56 -25.93
C ASN A 119 8.33 14.13 -26.26
N LEU A 120 8.54 13.62 -27.47
CA LEU A 120 9.83 13.09 -27.92
C LEU A 120 10.84 14.18 -28.35
N GLU A 121 10.43 15.43 -28.40
CA GLU A 121 11.27 16.55 -28.89
C GLU A 121 12.41 16.90 -27.91
N ASP A 122 12.25 16.58 -26.61
CA ASP A 122 13.25 16.88 -25.58
C ASP A 122 13.76 15.62 -24.87
N PRO A 123 14.98 15.14 -25.16
CA PRO A 123 15.56 13.94 -24.56
C PRO A 123 15.68 13.99 -23.03
N GLU A 124 15.89 15.17 -22.46
CA GLU A 124 15.99 15.32 -21.00
C GLU A 124 14.63 15.11 -20.33
N MET A 125 13.56 15.59 -20.95
CA MET A 125 12.19 15.39 -20.48
C MET A 125 11.75 13.92 -20.59
N ILE A 126 12.22 13.19 -21.59
CA ILE A 126 11.95 11.74 -21.73
C ILE A 126 12.44 11.00 -20.50
N GLY A 127 13.70 11.20 -20.11
CA GLY A 127 14.28 10.54 -18.94
C GLY A 127 13.50 10.81 -17.64
N LYS A 128 13.12 12.07 -17.41
CA LYS A 128 12.32 12.46 -16.23
C LYS A 128 10.94 11.80 -16.21
N LYS A 129 10.24 11.73 -17.35
CA LYS A 129 8.91 11.11 -17.45
C LYS A 129 8.95 9.59 -17.28
N VAL A 130 9.97 8.94 -17.85
CA VAL A 130 10.17 7.49 -17.65
C VAL A 130 10.46 7.18 -16.18
N ALA A 131 11.33 7.97 -15.53
CA ALA A 131 11.61 7.82 -14.11
C ALA A 131 10.35 8.00 -13.25
N ALA A 132 9.51 8.99 -13.58
CA ALA A 132 8.22 9.20 -12.91
C ALA A 132 7.30 7.97 -13.09
N ALA A 133 7.14 7.46 -14.31
CA ALA A 133 6.32 6.27 -14.56
C ALA A 133 6.80 5.05 -13.75
N MET A 134 8.12 4.85 -13.63
CA MET A 134 8.70 3.78 -12.83
C MET A 134 8.43 3.95 -11.33
N SER A 135 8.34 5.18 -10.82
CA SER A 135 7.99 5.42 -9.42
C SER A 135 6.60 4.89 -9.06
N GLY A 136 5.65 4.92 -10.01
CA GLY A 136 4.32 4.35 -9.85
C GLY A 136 4.32 2.86 -9.52
N VAL A 137 5.24 2.08 -10.13
CA VAL A 137 5.42 0.65 -9.79
C VAL A 137 5.90 0.49 -8.36
N VAL A 138 6.89 1.28 -7.94
CA VAL A 138 7.43 1.19 -6.58
C VAL A 138 6.34 1.48 -5.56
N ILE A 139 5.54 2.54 -5.76
CA ILE A 139 4.41 2.89 -4.89
C ILE A 139 3.37 1.76 -4.89
N ALA A 140 3.02 1.22 -6.06
CA ALA A 140 2.05 0.14 -6.16
C ALA A 140 2.52 -1.13 -5.43
N VAL A 141 3.80 -1.47 -5.50
CA VAL A 141 4.38 -2.61 -4.77
C VAL A 141 4.35 -2.35 -3.26
N LEU A 142 4.73 -1.14 -2.80
CA LEU A 142 4.66 -0.77 -1.40
C LEU A 142 3.24 -0.87 -0.85
N VAL A 143 2.25 -0.38 -1.59
CA VAL A 143 0.84 -0.43 -1.17
C VAL A 143 0.28 -1.85 -1.27
N SER A 144 0.50 -2.55 -2.37
CA SER A 144 -0.08 -3.88 -2.58
C SER A 144 0.57 -4.95 -1.71
N GLN A 145 1.89 -5.02 -1.66
CA GLN A 145 2.61 -6.07 -0.93
C GLN A 145 2.97 -5.64 0.50
N GLY A 146 3.23 -4.37 0.74
CA GLY A 146 3.47 -3.86 2.10
C GLY A 146 2.18 -3.73 2.89
N LEU A 147 1.32 -2.81 2.49
CA LEU A 147 0.13 -2.44 3.27
C LEU A 147 -0.97 -3.50 3.21
N PHE A 148 -1.44 -3.88 2.01
CA PHE A 148 -2.59 -4.77 1.86
C PHE A 148 -2.31 -6.22 2.27
N VAL A 149 -1.12 -6.74 2.03
CA VAL A 149 -0.73 -8.08 2.52
C VAL A 149 -0.69 -8.08 4.05
N TYR A 150 -0.14 -7.05 4.65
CA TYR A 150 -0.15 -6.89 6.10
C TYR A 150 -1.57 -6.85 6.67
N LEU A 151 -2.47 -6.02 6.12
CA LEU A 151 -3.86 -5.92 6.56
C LEU A 151 -4.60 -7.25 6.39
N ARG A 152 -4.40 -7.93 5.28
CA ARG A 152 -4.97 -9.26 5.03
C ARG A 152 -4.58 -10.25 6.12
N HIS A 153 -3.29 -10.33 6.47
CA HIS A 153 -2.81 -11.22 7.55
C HIS A 153 -3.32 -10.80 8.93
N THR A 154 -3.51 -9.52 9.14
CA THR A 154 -4.01 -8.99 10.42
C THR A 154 -5.48 -9.32 10.64
N PHE A 155 -6.31 -9.29 9.57
CA PHE A 155 -7.72 -9.66 9.62
C PHE A 155 -7.98 -11.16 9.38
N ALA A 156 -6.96 -11.93 8.98
CA ALA A 156 -7.10 -13.37 8.82
C ALA A 156 -7.26 -14.07 10.18
N GLU A 157 -8.17 -15.03 10.22
CA GLU A 157 -8.34 -15.91 11.37
C GLU A 157 -7.08 -16.76 11.57
N LYS A 158 -6.53 -16.81 12.78
CA LYS A 158 -5.48 -17.79 13.11
C LYS A 158 -6.09 -19.21 13.01
N ARG A 159 -5.60 -19.98 12.05
CA ARG A 159 -5.78 -21.43 12.05
C ARG A 159 -4.99 -22.06 13.19
#